data_72b3765ad77b15f8a1273da3dd7e3ed2
#
_entry.id   72b3765ad77b15f8a1273da3dd7e3ed2
#
_cell.length_a   1.000
_cell.length_b   1.000
_cell.length_c   1.000
_cell.angle_alpha   90.00
_cell.angle_beta   90.00
_cell.angle_gamma   90.00
#
_symmetry.space_group_name_H-M   'P 1'
#
loop_
_entity.id
_entity.type
_entity.pdbx_description
1 polymer ?
#
loop_
_entity_poly.entity_id
_entity_poly.type
_entity_poly.pdbx_seq_one_letter_code
_entity_poly.pdbx_strand_id
1 'polypeptide(L)'
;MSGHNFLILGADGQLGKAFKNYLADQDFTFLAPAEKDCDITDVSNLERIIKGLSPTVIINCAAYNAVDEAEEQRELALMINCEAVEKITEICNRRQIKLIHYSTDYVFDGTKGDLYIEEDKTAPLNHYGQSKLAGEEIVAQETEDFIVFRTSWVFGDGTQNFIYKLRQWTEMNRILRISCDEVSIPTCVDDIVTVTLQAINRELRGLFHLTNTGYASRYEWARHVMEVLNLDHTIIPVPMDTFPSKARRPLFVPMSNEKLSKKLGIEIPHWKDSVRRHLLAS
;
A
#
# COMPACT_ATOMS: atom_id res chain seq x y z
N MET A 1 3.67 19.22 -13.35
CA MET A 1 4.70 18.43 -12.61
C MET A 1 6.14 18.67 -13.12
N SER A 2 6.39 19.61 -14.00
CA SER A 2 7.75 20.00 -14.40
C SER A 2 8.47 20.65 -13.21
N GLY A 3 9.53 20.01 -12.73
CA GLY A 3 10.37 20.52 -11.63
C GLY A 3 10.52 19.59 -10.43
N HIS A 4 9.83 18.45 -10.37
CA HIS A 4 10.07 17.46 -9.32
C HIS A 4 11.12 16.44 -9.71
N ASN A 5 12.06 16.19 -8.81
CA ASN A 5 12.97 15.06 -8.84
C ASN A 5 12.51 14.05 -7.81
N PHE A 6 12.23 12.82 -8.22
CA PHE A 6 11.70 11.79 -7.33
C PHE A 6 12.78 10.81 -6.87
N LEU A 7 12.78 10.45 -5.59
CA LEU A 7 13.47 9.27 -5.09
C LEU A 7 12.42 8.24 -4.66
N ILE A 8 12.46 7.05 -5.25
CA ILE A 8 11.56 5.94 -4.91
C ILE A 8 12.35 4.95 -4.06
N LEU A 9 11.95 4.79 -2.80
CA LEU A 9 12.48 3.78 -1.89
C LEU A 9 11.59 2.54 -1.97
N GLY A 10 12.19 1.34 -1.90
CA GLY A 10 11.47 0.09 -2.08
C GLY A 10 11.08 -0.17 -3.55
N ALA A 11 11.93 0.22 -4.50
CA ALA A 11 11.69 0.15 -5.93
C ALA A 11 11.50 -1.28 -6.49
N ASP A 12 11.96 -2.31 -5.77
CA ASP A 12 11.80 -3.72 -6.15
C ASP A 12 10.43 -4.30 -5.78
N GLY A 13 9.71 -3.63 -4.88
CA GLY A 13 8.34 -3.97 -4.50
C GLY A 13 7.31 -3.66 -5.59
N GLN A 14 6.09 -4.21 -5.44
CA GLN A 14 5.01 -4.06 -6.42
C GLN A 14 4.66 -2.58 -6.70
N LEU A 15 4.48 -1.78 -5.66
CA LEU A 15 4.15 -0.35 -5.79
C LEU A 15 5.33 0.46 -6.32
N GLY A 16 6.56 0.18 -5.84
CA GLY A 16 7.77 0.87 -6.31
C GLY A 16 8.03 0.65 -7.80
N LYS A 17 7.81 -0.59 -8.29
CA LYS A 17 7.87 -0.89 -9.75
C LYS A 17 6.84 -0.12 -10.55
N ALA A 18 5.60 -0.02 -10.06
CA ALA A 18 4.55 0.74 -10.73
C ALA A 18 4.92 2.23 -10.84
N PHE A 19 5.45 2.84 -9.78
CA PHE A 19 5.98 4.21 -9.85
C PHE A 19 7.12 4.35 -10.84
N LYS A 20 8.10 3.44 -10.79
CA LYS A 20 9.24 3.46 -11.72
C LYS A 20 8.79 3.41 -13.17
N ASN A 21 7.88 2.51 -13.51
CA ASN A 21 7.36 2.37 -14.87
C ASN A 21 6.61 3.64 -15.30
N TYR A 22 5.68 4.12 -14.48
CA TYR A 22 4.90 5.31 -14.79
C TYR A 22 5.77 6.55 -14.97
N LEU A 23 6.75 6.78 -14.07
CA LEU A 23 7.61 7.96 -14.16
C LEU A 23 8.55 7.90 -15.37
N ALA A 24 9.01 6.70 -15.75
CA ALA A 24 9.80 6.51 -16.97
C ALA A 24 8.99 6.83 -18.23
N ASP A 25 7.73 6.36 -18.30
CA ASP A 25 6.85 6.58 -19.44
C ASP A 25 6.46 8.07 -19.63
N GLN A 26 6.55 8.87 -18.56
CA GLN A 26 6.19 10.29 -18.57
C GLN A 26 7.42 11.24 -18.56
N ASP A 27 8.62 10.72 -18.81
CA ASP A 27 9.89 11.47 -18.84
C ASP A 27 10.18 12.30 -17.56
N PHE A 28 9.76 11.81 -16.39
CA PHE A 28 10.10 12.44 -15.13
C PHE A 28 11.56 12.16 -14.72
N THR A 29 12.17 13.13 -14.04
CA THR A 29 13.48 12.90 -13.40
C THR A 29 13.26 12.10 -12.10
N PHE A 30 13.83 10.90 -12.02
CA PHE A 30 13.74 10.07 -10.83
C PHE A 30 14.94 9.15 -10.65
N LEU A 31 15.12 8.68 -9.41
CA LEU A 31 15.98 7.56 -9.05
C LEU A 31 15.16 6.52 -8.28
N ALA A 32 15.29 5.27 -8.68
CA ALA A 32 14.60 4.13 -8.07
C ALA A 32 15.61 3.00 -7.83
N PRO A 33 16.45 3.13 -6.79
CA PRO A 33 17.51 2.14 -6.51
C PRO A 33 16.90 0.82 -6.04
N ALA A 34 17.53 -0.29 -6.42
CA ALA A 34 17.20 -1.59 -5.87
C ALA A 34 17.51 -1.63 -4.36
N GLU A 35 16.86 -2.51 -3.61
CA GLU A 35 17.06 -2.65 -2.16
C GLU A 35 18.53 -2.87 -1.79
N LYS A 36 19.24 -3.73 -2.54
CA LYS A 36 20.69 -3.98 -2.34
C LYS A 36 21.59 -2.74 -2.50
N ASP A 37 21.11 -1.72 -3.24
CA ASP A 37 21.85 -0.49 -3.52
C ASP A 37 21.39 0.66 -2.59
N CYS A 38 20.20 0.54 -2.00
CA CYS A 38 19.62 1.50 -1.06
C CYS A 38 18.75 0.79 -0.01
N ASP A 39 19.41 0.21 0.98
CA ASP A 39 18.74 -0.25 2.20
C ASP A 39 18.32 0.98 3.00
N ILE A 40 17.01 1.10 3.30
CA ILE A 40 16.46 2.24 4.05
C ILE A 40 16.93 2.29 5.50
N THR A 41 17.47 1.19 6.03
CA THR A 41 18.05 1.12 7.38
C THR A 41 19.49 1.62 7.43
N ASP A 42 20.18 1.70 6.28
CA ASP A 42 21.52 2.32 6.15
C ASP A 42 21.40 3.83 5.89
N VAL A 43 21.30 4.58 6.98
CA VAL A 43 21.18 6.06 6.94
C VAL A 43 22.30 6.73 6.15
N SER A 44 23.54 6.23 6.27
CA SER A 44 24.70 6.82 5.60
C SER A 44 24.60 6.68 4.08
N ASN A 45 24.18 5.51 3.60
CA ASN A 45 23.95 5.26 2.18
C ASN A 45 22.78 6.08 1.66
N LEU A 46 21.66 6.13 2.41
CA LEU A 46 20.50 6.93 2.07
C LEU A 46 20.83 8.43 1.94
N GLU A 47 21.58 9.00 2.89
CA GLU A 47 22.02 10.39 2.82
C GLU A 47 22.92 10.68 1.61
N ARG A 48 23.81 9.74 1.27
CA ARG A 48 24.67 9.85 0.07
C ARG A 48 23.86 9.90 -1.22
N ILE A 49 22.83 9.04 -1.34
CA ILE A 49 21.94 8.98 -2.48
C ILE A 49 21.13 10.28 -2.59
N ILE A 50 20.53 10.73 -1.48
CA ILE A 50 19.73 11.96 -1.43
C ILE A 50 20.59 13.17 -1.77
N LYS A 51 21.82 13.24 -1.28
CA LYS A 51 22.76 14.33 -1.62
C LYS A 51 23.12 14.34 -3.11
N GLY A 52 23.30 13.16 -3.72
CA GLY A 52 23.65 13.05 -5.14
C GLY A 52 22.50 13.42 -6.08
N LEU A 53 21.28 13.05 -5.75
CA LEU A 53 20.07 13.31 -6.57
C LEU A 53 19.47 14.69 -6.30
N SER A 54 19.56 15.19 -5.05
CA SER A 54 18.81 16.36 -4.57
C SER A 54 17.30 16.27 -4.90
N PRO A 55 16.60 15.22 -4.42
CA PRO A 55 15.18 15.03 -4.73
C PRO A 55 14.34 16.12 -4.09
N THR A 56 13.23 16.48 -4.74
CA THR A 56 12.19 17.34 -4.16
C THR A 56 11.07 16.53 -3.49
N VAL A 57 10.94 15.26 -3.88
CA VAL A 57 9.95 14.33 -3.33
C VAL A 57 10.59 12.97 -3.09
N ILE A 58 10.39 12.39 -1.92
CA ILE A 58 10.69 10.99 -1.62
C ILE A 58 9.38 10.22 -1.53
N ILE A 59 9.27 9.13 -2.31
CA ILE A 59 8.14 8.19 -2.27
C ILE A 59 8.64 6.92 -1.59
N ASN A 60 8.27 6.73 -0.33
CA ASN A 60 8.65 5.56 0.44
C ASN A 60 7.65 4.42 0.27
N CYS A 61 7.97 3.49 -0.65
CA CYS A 61 7.25 2.23 -0.87
C CYS A 61 7.88 1.06 -0.12
N ALA A 62 9.01 1.26 0.57
CA ALA A 62 9.65 0.22 1.35
C ALA A 62 8.87 -0.05 2.63
N ALA A 63 8.62 -1.32 2.92
CA ALA A 63 7.98 -1.76 4.15
C ALA A 63 8.22 -3.25 4.40
N TYR A 64 8.22 -3.65 5.65
CA TYR A 64 8.09 -5.04 6.07
C TYR A 64 6.60 -5.42 6.01
N ASN A 65 6.20 -6.22 5.02
CA ASN A 65 4.79 -6.54 4.73
C ASN A 65 4.39 -7.98 5.05
N ALA A 66 5.28 -8.78 5.63
CA ALA A 66 5.01 -10.17 6.00
C ALA A 66 4.24 -10.23 7.33
N VAL A 67 2.90 -10.10 7.26
CA VAL A 67 2.00 -9.88 8.40
C VAL A 67 2.15 -11.00 9.46
N ASP A 68 2.15 -12.28 9.03
CA ASP A 68 2.28 -13.41 9.95
C ASP A 68 3.69 -13.54 10.54
N GLU A 69 4.71 -13.22 9.75
CA GLU A 69 6.10 -13.27 10.19
C GLU A 69 6.43 -12.12 11.16
N ALA A 70 5.73 -10.99 11.05
CA ALA A 70 5.88 -9.87 11.97
C ALA A 70 5.55 -10.24 13.42
N GLU A 71 4.75 -11.27 13.66
CA GLU A 71 4.47 -11.79 15.01
C GLU A 71 5.72 -12.40 15.68
N GLU A 72 6.63 -12.94 14.87
CA GLU A 72 7.89 -13.53 15.33
C GLU A 72 9.07 -12.58 15.17
N GLN A 73 9.04 -11.71 14.13
CA GLN A 73 10.13 -10.79 13.78
C GLN A 73 9.76 -9.33 14.09
N ARG A 74 9.24 -9.09 15.30
CA ARG A 74 8.74 -7.78 15.74
C ARG A 74 9.78 -6.67 15.62
N GLU A 75 11.01 -6.94 16.03
CA GLU A 75 12.12 -5.98 15.99
C GLU A 75 12.44 -5.59 14.54
N LEU A 76 12.48 -6.56 13.62
CA LEU A 76 12.70 -6.28 12.20
C LEU A 76 11.54 -5.47 11.59
N ALA A 77 10.30 -5.79 11.94
CA ALA A 77 9.14 -5.02 11.49
C ALA A 77 9.19 -3.57 12.01
N LEU A 78 9.54 -3.36 13.29
CA LEU A 78 9.73 -2.01 13.85
C LEU A 78 10.91 -1.28 13.22
N MET A 79 12.05 -1.95 13.04
CA MET A 79 13.23 -1.34 12.41
C MET A 79 12.92 -0.79 11.02
N ILE A 80 12.18 -1.55 10.20
CA ILE A 80 11.88 -1.16 8.82
C ILE A 80 10.69 -0.18 8.75
N ASN A 81 9.59 -0.48 9.47
CA ASN A 81 8.34 0.27 9.34
C ASN A 81 8.26 1.51 10.24
N CYS A 82 9.16 1.65 11.22
CA CYS A 82 9.15 2.74 12.20
C CYS A 82 10.51 3.45 12.25
N GLU A 83 11.60 2.80 12.69
CA GLU A 83 12.90 3.46 12.91
C GLU A 83 13.53 3.99 11.60
N ALA A 84 13.49 3.19 10.51
CA ALA A 84 13.95 3.66 9.21
C ALA A 84 13.08 4.80 8.67
N VAL A 85 11.75 4.76 8.91
CA VAL A 85 10.83 5.84 8.54
C VAL A 85 11.15 7.13 9.31
N GLU A 86 11.47 7.03 10.61
CA GLU A 86 11.95 8.17 11.42
C GLU A 86 13.16 8.84 10.75
N LYS A 87 14.17 8.06 10.37
CA LYS A 87 15.39 8.61 9.74
C LYS A 87 15.11 9.24 8.38
N ILE A 88 14.23 8.63 7.56
CA ILE A 88 13.78 9.23 6.30
C ILE A 88 13.10 10.58 6.58
N THR A 89 12.21 10.64 7.60
CA THR A 89 11.47 11.84 7.97
C THR A 89 12.40 12.95 8.47
N GLU A 90 13.36 12.64 9.34
CA GLU A 90 14.41 13.58 9.80
C GLU A 90 15.19 14.19 8.62
N ILE A 91 15.58 13.36 7.63
CA ILE A 91 16.28 13.82 6.44
C ILE A 91 15.38 14.72 5.59
N CYS A 92 14.12 14.31 5.37
CA CYS A 92 13.15 15.08 4.60
C CYS A 92 12.91 16.45 5.22
N ASN A 93 12.68 16.50 6.53
CA ASN A 93 12.46 17.75 7.26
C ASN A 93 13.67 18.69 7.17
N ARG A 94 14.87 18.18 7.44
CA ARG A 94 16.14 18.95 7.39
C ARG A 94 16.44 19.53 6.00
N ARG A 95 16.06 18.81 4.94
CA ARG A 95 16.32 19.15 3.53
C ARG A 95 15.15 19.77 2.80
N GLN A 96 14.02 19.94 3.48
CA GLN A 96 12.78 20.47 2.89
C GLN A 96 12.32 19.62 1.68
N ILE A 97 12.31 18.30 1.83
CA ILE A 97 11.86 17.33 0.83
C ILE A 97 10.46 16.85 1.23
N LYS A 98 9.51 16.86 0.31
CA LYS A 98 8.19 16.29 0.54
C LYS A 98 8.28 14.77 0.69
N LEU A 99 7.71 14.23 1.78
CA LEU A 99 7.66 12.79 2.04
C LEU A 99 6.28 12.21 1.70
N ILE A 100 6.25 11.19 0.85
CA ILE A 100 5.08 10.35 0.61
C ILE A 100 5.33 9.00 1.27
N HIS A 101 4.45 8.61 2.20
CA HIS A 101 4.56 7.34 2.93
C HIS A 101 3.28 6.53 2.83
N TYR A 102 3.39 5.20 2.73
CA TYR A 102 2.23 4.30 2.67
C TYR A 102 2.07 3.54 3.97
N SER A 103 0.89 3.64 4.55
CA SER A 103 0.41 2.89 5.70
C SER A 103 -0.63 1.85 5.28
N THR A 104 -1.43 1.33 6.19
CA THR A 104 -2.28 0.16 6.00
C THR A 104 -3.64 0.32 6.68
N ASP A 105 -4.66 -0.41 6.21
CA ASP A 105 -5.93 -0.63 6.89
C ASP A 105 -5.79 -1.43 8.21
N TYR A 106 -4.69 -2.16 8.39
CA TYR A 106 -4.40 -2.91 9.63
C TYR A 106 -4.10 -2.03 10.85
N VAL A 107 -4.13 -0.73 10.71
CA VAL A 107 -4.15 0.20 11.86
C VAL A 107 -5.50 0.18 12.59
N PHE A 108 -6.54 -0.40 12.02
CA PHE A 108 -7.87 -0.52 12.58
C PHE A 108 -8.17 -1.94 13.09
N ASP A 109 -9.07 -2.04 14.07
CA ASP A 109 -9.46 -3.33 14.70
C ASP A 109 -10.61 -4.06 13.99
N GLY A 110 -11.32 -3.39 13.07
CA GLY A 110 -12.44 -3.97 12.33
C GLY A 110 -13.76 -4.01 13.09
N THR A 111 -13.92 -3.26 14.19
CA THR A 111 -15.12 -3.30 15.05
C THR A 111 -16.16 -2.22 14.74
N LYS A 112 -15.83 -1.25 13.90
CA LYS A 112 -16.72 -0.11 13.61
C LYS A 112 -18.03 -0.50 12.91
N GLY A 113 -18.03 -1.53 12.06
CA GLY A 113 -19.22 -1.94 11.29
C GLY A 113 -19.63 -1.02 10.15
N ASP A 114 -18.79 -0.02 9.81
CA ASP A 114 -18.96 0.93 8.71
C ASP A 114 -17.58 1.28 8.13
N LEU A 115 -17.54 2.04 7.04
CA LEU A 115 -16.29 2.51 6.44
C LEU A 115 -15.48 3.32 7.45
N TYR A 116 -14.20 2.99 7.58
CA TYR A 116 -13.28 3.80 8.39
C TYR A 116 -12.95 5.11 7.66
N ILE A 117 -12.94 6.21 8.40
CA ILE A 117 -12.47 7.51 7.98
C ILE A 117 -11.13 7.85 8.66
N GLU A 118 -10.41 8.84 8.16
CA GLU A 118 -9.07 9.18 8.65
C GLU A 118 -9.02 9.60 10.12
N GLU A 119 -10.12 10.12 10.63
CA GLU A 119 -10.31 10.60 12.01
C GLU A 119 -10.71 9.49 13.00
N ASP A 120 -11.01 8.28 12.51
CA ASP A 120 -11.34 7.15 13.37
C ASP A 120 -10.14 6.70 14.21
N LYS A 121 -10.45 6.25 15.43
CA LYS A 121 -9.43 5.76 16.35
C LYS A 121 -8.76 4.49 15.80
N THR A 122 -7.45 4.51 15.77
CA THR A 122 -6.62 3.34 15.45
C THR A 122 -6.52 2.37 16.63
N ALA A 123 -6.51 1.07 16.35
CA ALA A 123 -6.37 -0.01 17.34
C ALA A 123 -5.84 -1.29 16.66
N PRO A 124 -4.58 -1.33 16.21
CA PRO A 124 -4.03 -2.45 15.44
C PRO A 124 -4.04 -3.74 16.25
N LEU A 125 -4.43 -4.86 15.61
CA LEU A 125 -4.57 -6.16 16.24
C LEU A 125 -3.31 -7.04 16.17
N ASN A 126 -2.30 -6.64 15.41
CA ASN A 126 -1.09 -7.41 15.14
C ASN A 126 0.15 -6.50 15.08
N HIS A 127 1.35 -7.11 15.16
CA HIS A 127 2.60 -6.36 15.19
C HIS A 127 2.92 -5.64 13.86
N TYR A 128 2.49 -6.17 12.72
CA TYR A 128 2.58 -5.46 11.46
C TYR A 128 1.81 -4.12 11.51
N GLY A 129 0.53 -4.17 11.89
CA GLY A 129 -0.29 -2.97 12.03
C GLY A 129 0.28 -1.97 13.05
N GLN A 130 0.81 -2.46 14.18
CA GLN A 130 1.46 -1.62 15.20
C GLN A 130 2.71 -0.93 14.65
N SER A 131 3.58 -1.66 13.94
CA SER A 131 4.80 -1.09 13.36
C SER A 131 4.50 -0.06 12.28
N LYS A 132 3.48 -0.28 11.44
CA LYS A 132 3.04 0.67 10.42
C LYS A 132 2.43 1.93 11.04
N LEU A 133 1.60 1.77 12.08
CA LEU A 133 1.02 2.91 12.79
C LEU A 133 2.10 3.77 13.46
N ALA A 134 3.10 3.15 14.09
CA ALA A 134 4.21 3.88 14.70
C ALA A 134 4.97 4.74 13.68
N GLY A 135 5.25 4.20 12.49
CA GLY A 135 5.87 4.97 11.41
C GLY A 135 5.00 6.12 10.89
N GLU A 136 3.68 5.89 10.76
CA GLU A 136 2.71 6.92 10.38
C GLU A 136 2.67 8.08 11.37
N GLU A 137 2.67 7.76 12.68
CA GLU A 137 2.65 8.76 13.77
C GLU A 137 3.94 9.60 13.78
N ILE A 138 5.10 8.98 13.57
CA ILE A 138 6.39 9.69 13.46
C ILE A 138 6.36 10.69 12.30
N VAL A 139 5.93 10.26 11.12
CA VAL A 139 5.85 11.16 9.95
C VAL A 139 4.96 12.37 10.27
N ALA A 140 3.80 12.15 10.90
CA ALA A 140 2.87 13.23 11.22
C ALA A 140 3.37 14.18 12.32
N GLN A 141 4.26 13.72 13.21
CA GLN A 141 4.80 14.52 14.32
C GLN A 141 6.03 15.33 13.92
N GLU A 142 6.86 14.81 13.02
CA GLU A 142 8.19 15.35 12.76
C GLU A 142 8.29 16.24 11.52
N THR A 143 7.34 16.18 10.60
CA THR A 143 7.35 17.01 9.39
C THR A 143 5.96 17.52 9.03
N GLU A 144 5.92 18.74 8.45
CA GLU A 144 4.67 19.33 7.94
C GLU A 144 4.46 19.06 6.44
N ASP A 145 5.53 18.77 5.69
CA ASP A 145 5.43 18.54 4.24
C ASP A 145 5.43 17.04 3.89
N PHE A 146 4.34 16.40 4.26
CA PHE A 146 4.14 14.98 4.04
C PHE A 146 2.76 14.64 3.49
N ILE A 147 2.65 13.46 2.88
CA ILE A 147 1.39 12.76 2.66
C ILE A 147 1.57 11.33 3.17
N VAL A 148 0.73 10.92 4.10
CA VAL A 148 0.58 9.50 4.48
C VAL A 148 -0.68 8.97 3.82
N PHE A 149 -0.55 7.88 3.08
CA PHE A 149 -1.67 7.14 2.50
C PHE A 149 -1.87 5.82 3.21
N ARG A 150 -3.00 5.63 3.89
CA ARG A 150 -3.46 4.29 4.28
C ARG A 150 -4.08 3.62 3.06
N THR A 151 -3.58 2.45 2.71
CA THR A 151 -4.06 1.64 1.59
C THR A 151 -4.37 0.22 2.03
N SER A 152 -5.02 -0.57 1.18
CA SER A 152 -5.39 -1.95 1.51
C SER A 152 -5.35 -2.85 0.28
N TRP A 153 -5.08 -4.14 0.50
CA TRP A 153 -5.16 -5.22 -0.47
C TRP A 153 -4.59 -4.86 -1.86
N VAL A 154 -3.40 -4.26 -1.85
CA VAL A 154 -2.75 -3.75 -3.05
C VAL A 154 -2.48 -4.86 -4.05
N PHE A 155 -2.88 -4.67 -5.30
CA PHE A 155 -2.65 -5.59 -6.40
C PHE A 155 -2.13 -4.86 -7.65
N GLY A 156 -1.43 -5.60 -8.48
CA GLY A 156 -0.80 -5.15 -9.73
C GLY A 156 0.16 -6.21 -10.22
N ASP A 157 1.12 -5.83 -11.05
CA ASP A 157 2.15 -6.74 -11.53
C ASP A 157 3.03 -7.23 -10.36
N GLY A 158 3.33 -8.53 -10.36
CA GLY A 158 4.17 -9.15 -9.36
C GLY A 158 3.54 -10.39 -8.73
N THR A 159 4.34 -11.08 -7.91
CA THR A 159 4.02 -12.42 -7.38
C THR A 159 3.46 -12.41 -5.96
N GLN A 160 3.41 -11.27 -5.30
CA GLN A 160 3.07 -11.19 -3.87
C GLN A 160 1.60 -10.92 -3.58
N ASN A 161 0.79 -10.56 -4.59
CA ASN A 161 -0.61 -10.20 -4.42
C ASN A 161 -1.56 -11.38 -4.52
N PHE A 162 -2.80 -11.13 -4.08
CA PHE A 162 -3.85 -12.15 -4.05
C PHE A 162 -4.23 -12.68 -5.44
N ILE A 163 -4.27 -11.83 -6.48
CA ILE A 163 -4.63 -12.24 -7.85
C ILE A 163 -3.61 -13.27 -8.38
N TYR A 164 -2.31 -13.01 -8.17
CA TYR A 164 -1.28 -13.94 -8.57
C TYR A 164 -1.42 -15.29 -7.86
N LYS A 165 -1.61 -15.27 -6.53
CA LYS A 165 -1.82 -16.49 -5.74
C LYS A 165 -3.08 -17.25 -6.17
N LEU A 166 -4.17 -16.53 -6.43
CA LEU A 166 -5.42 -17.11 -6.89
C LEU A 166 -5.23 -17.86 -8.23
N ARG A 167 -4.53 -17.24 -9.19
CA ARG A 167 -4.20 -17.91 -10.47
C ARG A 167 -3.39 -19.19 -10.26
N GLN A 168 -2.36 -19.18 -9.42
CA GLN A 168 -1.62 -20.39 -9.09
C GLN A 168 -2.50 -21.47 -8.44
N TRP A 169 -3.42 -21.08 -7.54
CA TRP A 169 -4.33 -22.05 -6.93
C TRP A 169 -5.30 -22.67 -7.96
N THR A 170 -5.74 -21.91 -8.95
CA THR A 170 -6.61 -22.43 -10.03
C THR A 170 -5.89 -23.41 -10.95
N GLU A 171 -4.58 -23.27 -11.14
CA GLU A 171 -3.80 -24.25 -11.91
C GLU A 171 -3.72 -25.63 -11.21
N MET A 172 -3.75 -25.63 -9.88
CA MET A 172 -3.57 -26.85 -9.09
C MET A 172 -4.88 -27.47 -8.60
N ASN A 173 -5.95 -26.70 -8.47
CA ASN A 173 -7.17 -27.12 -7.80
C ASN A 173 -8.43 -26.66 -8.54
N ARG A 174 -9.37 -27.59 -8.78
CA ARG A 174 -10.71 -27.25 -9.33
C ARG A 174 -11.68 -26.69 -8.29
N ILE A 175 -11.41 -26.94 -7.02
CA ILE A 175 -12.23 -26.47 -5.90
C ILE A 175 -11.33 -25.66 -4.97
N LEU A 176 -11.70 -24.41 -4.73
CA LEU A 176 -10.95 -23.50 -3.85
C LEU A 176 -11.81 -23.10 -2.65
N ARG A 177 -11.22 -23.05 -1.48
CA ARG A 177 -11.82 -22.48 -0.27
C ARG A 177 -11.27 -21.07 -0.09
N ILE A 178 -12.13 -20.08 0.02
CA ILE A 178 -11.73 -18.67 0.13
C ILE A 178 -12.51 -18.02 1.28
N SER A 179 -11.83 -17.21 2.09
CA SER A 179 -12.47 -16.53 3.22
C SER A 179 -13.56 -15.55 2.74
N CYS A 180 -14.72 -15.56 3.42
CA CYS A 180 -15.86 -14.74 3.07
C CYS A 180 -16.21 -13.67 4.12
N ASP A 181 -15.53 -13.66 5.25
CA ASP A 181 -15.75 -12.78 6.39
C ASP A 181 -14.59 -11.79 6.66
N GLU A 182 -13.48 -11.90 5.93
CA GLU A 182 -12.45 -10.87 5.86
C GLU A 182 -12.80 -9.90 4.74
N VAL A 183 -13.06 -8.63 5.08
CA VAL A 183 -13.55 -7.60 4.15
C VAL A 183 -12.65 -6.37 4.21
N SER A 184 -12.17 -5.95 3.05
CA SER A 184 -11.42 -4.70 2.84
C SER A 184 -11.57 -4.23 1.39
N ILE A 185 -10.65 -3.42 0.88
CA ILE A 185 -10.74 -2.87 -0.47
C ILE A 185 -9.56 -3.32 -1.33
N PRO A 186 -9.80 -4.10 -2.41
CA PRO A 186 -8.77 -4.35 -3.41
C PRO A 186 -8.35 -3.03 -4.07
N THR A 187 -7.06 -2.68 -4.03
CA THR A 187 -6.56 -1.41 -4.54
C THR A 187 -5.47 -1.62 -5.58
N CYS A 188 -5.69 -1.11 -6.79
CA CYS A 188 -4.78 -1.25 -7.92
C CYS A 188 -3.58 -0.31 -7.78
N VAL A 189 -2.36 -0.80 -8.02
CA VAL A 189 -1.14 0.03 -7.98
C VAL A 189 -1.18 1.20 -8.95
N ASP A 190 -1.77 1.03 -10.14
CA ASP A 190 -1.86 2.09 -11.14
C ASP A 190 -2.74 3.25 -10.67
N ASP A 191 -3.82 2.92 -9.94
CA ASP A 191 -4.67 3.94 -9.34
C ASP A 191 -3.94 4.63 -8.18
N ILE A 192 -3.18 3.88 -7.35
CA ILE A 192 -2.35 4.46 -6.29
C ILE A 192 -1.34 5.44 -6.90
N VAL A 193 -0.61 5.04 -7.93
CA VAL A 193 0.39 5.90 -8.61
C VAL A 193 -0.25 7.18 -9.14
N THR A 194 -1.33 7.03 -9.92
CA THR A 194 -2.02 8.15 -10.55
C THR A 194 -2.55 9.15 -9.52
N VAL A 195 -3.21 8.66 -8.47
CA VAL A 195 -3.79 9.52 -7.41
C VAL A 195 -2.70 10.15 -6.56
N THR A 196 -1.62 9.42 -6.24
CA THR A 196 -0.47 9.98 -5.51
C THR A 196 0.16 11.15 -6.26
N LEU A 197 0.41 11.00 -7.55
CA LEU A 197 1.00 12.08 -8.36
C LEU A 197 0.05 13.29 -8.49
N GLN A 198 -1.26 13.05 -8.56
CA GLN A 198 -2.24 14.15 -8.51
C GLN A 198 -2.21 14.86 -7.15
N ALA A 199 -2.09 14.12 -6.04
CA ALA A 199 -1.99 14.70 -4.70
C ALA A 199 -0.73 15.55 -4.53
N ILE A 200 0.41 15.09 -5.06
CA ILE A 200 1.66 15.86 -5.09
C ILE A 200 1.47 17.15 -5.90
N ASN A 201 0.90 17.05 -7.10
CA ASN A 201 0.67 18.21 -7.97
C ASN A 201 -0.31 19.25 -7.39
N ARG A 202 -1.23 18.81 -6.53
CA ARG A 202 -2.17 19.66 -5.78
C ARG A 202 -1.61 20.12 -4.44
N GLU A 203 -0.33 19.82 -4.16
CA GLU A 203 0.37 20.20 -2.92
C GLU A 203 -0.37 19.74 -1.65
N LEU A 204 -1.08 18.60 -1.72
CA LEU A 204 -1.76 18.07 -0.55
C LEU A 204 -0.76 17.73 0.56
N ARG A 205 -1.23 17.80 1.81
CA ARG A 205 -0.50 17.46 3.02
C ARG A 205 -1.40 16.75 4.02
N GLY A 206 -0.82 15.84 4.79
CA GLY A 206 -1.49 15.14 5.87
C GLY A 206 -1.85 13.69 5.54
N LEU A 207 -2.77 13.13 6.32
CA LEU A 207 -3.21 11.74 6.26
C LEU A 207 -4.47 11.60 5.39
N PHE A 208 -4.44 10.61 4.48
CA PHE A 208 -5.57 10.26 3.62
C PHE A 208 -5.71 8.75 3.46
N HIS A 209 -6.93 8.30 3.21
CA HIS A 209 -7.19 6.95 2.74
C HIS A 209 -7.12 6.90 1.22
N LEU A 210 -6.22 6.08 0.68
CA LEU A 210 -6.04 5.86 -0.76
C LEU A 210 -6.35 4.42 -1.10
N THR A 211 -7.61 4.17 -1.41
CA THR A 211 -8.14 2.88 -1.86
C THR A 211 -9.01 3.09 -3.10
N ASN A 212 -9.22 2.04 -3.89
CA ASN A 212 -10.31 2.04 -4.86
C ASN A 212 -11.66 2.22 -4.15
N THR A 213 -12.72 2.50 -4.91
CA THR A 213 -14.08 2.64 -4.36
C THR A 213 -14.77 1.29 -4.23
N GLY A 214 -15.69 1.15 -3.28
CA GLY A 214 -16.35 -0.10 -2.93
C GLY A 214 -15.49 -0.99 -2.04
N TYR A 215 -16.02 -2.12 -1.61
CA TYR A 215 -15.32 -3.11 -0.81
C TYR A 215 -15.74 -4.53 -1.19
N ALA A 216 -14.97 -5.52 -0.74
CA ALA A 216 -15.22 -6.93 -1.01
C ALA A 216 -14.67 -7.81 0.11
N SER A 217 -15.25 -8.98 0.31
CA SER A 217 -14.59 -10.11 0.92
C SER A 217 -13.54 -10.71 -0.04
N ARG A 218 -12.60 -11.50 0.48
CA ARG A 218 -11.68 -12.27 -0.38
C ARG A 218 -12.44 -13.17 -1.35
N TYR A 219 -13.56 -13.74 -0.88
CA TYR A 219 -14.43 -14.59 -1.71
C TYR A 219 -15.04 -13.80 -2.88
N GLU A 220 -15.59 -12.62 -2.63
CA GLU A 220 -16.17 -11.78 -3.70
C GLU A 220 -15.10 -11.29 -4.68
N TRP A 221 -13.93 -10.95 -4.18
CA TRP A 221 -12.79 -10.59 -5.02
C TRP A 221 -12.33 -11.76 -5.91
N ALA A 222 -12.17 -12.95 -5.33
CA ALA A 222 -11.84 -14.16 -6.10
C ALA A 222 -12.89 -14.47 -7.17
N ARG A 223 -14.18 -14.40 -6.83
CA ARG A 223 -15.27 -14.58 -7.80
C ARG A 223 -15.17 -13.63 -8.98
N HIS A 224 -14.95 -12.34 -8.69
CA HIS A 224 -14.84 -11.34 -9.76
C HIS A 224 -13.62 -11.57 -10.66
N VAL A 225 -12.47 -11.92 -10.09
CA VAL A 225 -11.26 -12.29 -10.87
C VAL A 225 -11.55 -13.49 -11.78
N MET A 226 -12.19 -14.53 -11.27
CA MET A 226 -12.53 -15.72 -12.06
C MET A 226 -13.52 -15.40 -13.17
N GLU A 227 -14.53 -14.57 -12.92
CA GLU A 227 -15.48 -14.10 -13.92
C GLU A 227 -14.77 -13.36 -15.06
N VAL A 228 -13.89 -12.41 -14.73
CA VAL A 228 -13.12 -11.64 -15.73
C VAL A 228 -12.22 -12.54 -16.58
N LEU A 229 -11.58 -13.55 -15.95
CA LEU A 229 -10.67 -14.49 -16.62
C LEU A 229 -11.41 -15.68 -17.26
N ASN A 230 -12.73 -15.76 -17.15
CA ASN A 230 -13.56 -16.88 -17.61
C ASN A 230 -13.07 -18.24 -17.12
N LEU A 231 -12.73 -18.35 -15.82
CA LEU A 231 -12.24 -19.57 -15.19
C LEU A 231 -13.40 -20.38 -14.61
N ASP A 232 -13.54 -21.62 -15.06
CA ASP A 232 -14.57 -22.58 -14.58
C ASP A 232 -14.05 -23.35 -13.35
N HIS A 233 -14.16 -22.73 -12.16
CA HIS A 233 -13.77 -23.32 -10.88
C HIS A 233 -14.87 -23.15 -9.83
N THR A 234 -14.96 -24.13 -8.92
CA THR A 234 -15.85 -24.02 -7.75
C THR A 234 -15.15 -23.29 -6.63
N ILE A 235 -15.74 -22.21 -6.15
CA ILE A 235 -15.27 -21.50 -4.96
C ILE A 235 -16.24 -21.74 -3.81
N ILE A 236 -15.72 -22.25 -2.70
CA ILE A 236 -16.45 -22.48 -1.46
C ILE A 236 -16.12 -21.35 -0.48
N PRO A 237 -17.12 -20.52 -0.09
CA PRO A 237 -16.90 -19.53 0.96
C PRO A 237 -16.70 -20.23 2.31
N VAL A 238 -15.68 -19.83 3.04
CA VAL A 238 -15.38 -20.34 4.38
C VAL A 238 -14.99 -19.18 5.30
N PRO A 239 -15.19 -19.31 6.62
CA PRO A 239 -14.67 -18.32 7.56
C PRO A 239 -13.14 -18.22 7.52
N MET A 240 -12.59 -17.04 7.87
CA MET A 240 -11.15 -16.78 7.87
C MET A 240 -10.40 -17.71 8.85
N ASP A 241 -11.00 -18.08 9.96
CA ASP A 241 -10.43 -18.98 10.97
C ASP A 241 -10.21 -20.42 10.45
N THR A 242 -10.75 -20.77 9.28
CA THR A 242 -10.44 -22.02 8.57
C THR A 242 -8.96 -22.10 8.19
N PHE A 243 -8.29 -20.96 8.07
CA PHE A 243 -6.88 -20.89 7.67
C PHE A 243 -6.00 -20.58 8.88
N PRO A 244 -4.98 -21.42 9.17
CA PRO A 244 -4.01 -21.11 10.20
C PRO A 244 -3.33 -19.76 9.91
N SER A 245 -3.33 -18.87 10.90
CA SER A 245 -2.70 -17.56 10.82
C SER A 245 -2.08 -17.23 12.18
N LYS A 246 -0.83 -16.74 12.17
CA LYS A 246 -0.15 -16.28 13.41
C LYS A 246 -0.68 -14.91 13.84
N ALA A 247 -0.84 -14.03 12.88
CA ALA A 247 -1.33 -12.68 13.12
C ALA A 247 -2.87 -12.66 13.18
N ARG A 248 -3.41 -11.98 14.18
CA ARG A 248 -4.84 -11.68 14.24
C ARG A 248 -5.18 -10.66 13.17
N ARG A 249 -6.12 -10.97 12.29
CA ARG A 249 -6.57 -10.08 11.22
C ARG A 249 -7.90 -9.42 11.58
N PRO A 250 -8.06 -8.11 11.32
CA PRO A 250 -9.37 -7.48 11.43
C PRO A 250 -10.30 -8.04 10.34
N LEU A 251 -11.59 -8.29 10.70
CA LEU A 251 -12.54 -8.88 9.75
C LEU A 251 -13.18 -7.84 8.81
N PHE A 252 -13.38 -6.60 9.27
CA PHE A 252 -14.04 -5.58 8.48
C PHE A 252 -13.35 -4.22 8.60
N VAL A 253 -12.47 -3.91 7.64
CA VAL A 253 -11.65 -2.67 7.64
C VAL A 253 -11.68 -1.90 6.32
N PRO A 254 -12.81 -1.85 5.60
CA PRO A 254 -12.86 -1.00 4.42
C PRO A 254 -12.77 0.48 4.81
N MET A 255 -11.99 1.24 4.06
CA MET A 255 -11.72 2.66 4.31
C MET A 255 -12.43 3.55 3.28
N SER A 256 -12.99 4.67 3.73
CA SER A 256 -13.55 5.70 2.85
C SER A 256 -12.42 6.50 2.21
N ASN A 257 -12.46 6.66 0.89
CA ASN A 257 -11.56 7.53 0.13
C ASN A 257 -12.18 8.93 -0.16
N GLU A 258 -13.30 9.23 0.47
CA GLU A 258 -14.10 10.44 0.17
C GLU A 258 -13.33 11.74 0.43
N LYS A 259 -12.56 11.82 1.51
CA LYS A 259 -11.74 12.99 1.86
C LYS A 259 -10.72 13.30 0.76
N LEU A 260 -10.01 12.28 0.28
CA LEU A 260 -9.03 12.41 -0.80
C LEU A 260 -9.70 12.77 -2.12
N SER A 261 -10.77 12.07 -2.50
CA SER A 261 -11.56 12.32 -3.71
C SER A 261 -12.07 13.76 -3.78
N LYS A 262 -12.62 14.27 -2.67
CA LYS A 262 -13.10 15.66 -2.57
C LYS A 262 -11.94 16.67 -2.69
N LYS A 263 -10.80 16.43 -2.04
CA LYS A 263 -9.63 17.31 -2.11
C LYS A 263 -9.05 17.40 -3.52
N LEU A 264 -9.06 16.29 -4.26
CA LEU A 264 -8.55 16.23 -5.62
C LEU A 264 -9.59 16.63 -6.69
N GLY A 265 -10.89 16.60 -6.34
CA GLY A 265 -11.97 16.80 -7.31
C GLY A 265 -12.06 15.68 -8.34
N ILE A 266 -11.82 14.43 -7.92
CA ILE A 266 -11.84 13.24 -8.78
C ILE A 266 -12.71 12.15 -8.19
N GLU A 267 -13.13 11.22 -9.04
CA GLU A 267 -13.68 9.91 -8.63
C GLU A 267 -12.58 8.86 -8.74
N ILE A 268 -12.29 8.17 -7.62
CA ILE A 268 -11.37 7.03 -7.63
C ILE A 268 -12.15 5.81 -8.12
N PRO A 269 -11.62 5.05 -9.12
CA PRO A 269 -12.33 3.96 -9.74
C PRO A 269 -12.83 2.90 -8.75
N HIS A 270 -13.93 2.24 -9.10
CA HIS A 270 -14.40 1.09 -8.33
C HIS A 270 -13.43 -0.09 -8.50
N TRP A 271 -13.19 -0.85 -7.42
CA TRP A 271 -12.21 -1.95 -7.42
C TRP A 271 -12.45 -2.99 -8.53
N LYS A 272 -13.73 -3.26 -8.90
CA LYS A 272 -14.06 -4.19 -9.99
C LYS A 272 -13.55 -3.70 -11.34
N ASP A 273 -13.67 -2.41 -11.61
CA ASP A 273 -13.19 -1.81 -12.85
C ASP A 273 -11.68 -1.84 -12.94
N SER A 274 -11.00 -1.56 -11.82
CA SER A 274 -9.55 -1.64 -11.73
C SER A 274 -9.02 -3.07 -11.88
N VAL A 275 -9.68 -4.06 -11.28
CA VAL A 275 -9.36 -5.49 -11.49
C VAL A 275 -9.55 -5.87 -12.96
N ARG A 276 -10.66 -5.49 -13.58
CA ARG A 276 -10.91 -5.77 -15.00
C ARG A 276 -9.85 -5.12 -15.89
N ARG A 277 -9.56 -3.85 -15.68
CA ARG A 277 -8.52 -3.12 -16.43
C ARG A 277 -7.17 -3.81 -16.32
N HIS A 278 -6.74 -4.15 -15.11
CA HIS A 278 -5.46 -4.81 -14.85
C HIS A 278 -5.36 -6.17 -15.55
N LEU A 279 -6.39 -7.01 -15.43
CA LEU A 279 -6.39 -8.37 -15.98
C LEU A 279 -6.50 -8.43 -17.51
N LEU A 280 -7.08 -7.41 -18.15
CA LEU A 280 -7.22 -7.36 -19.61
C LEU A 280 -6.08 -6.60 -20.29
N ALA A 281 -5.25 -5.87 -19.55
CA ALA A 281 -4.04 -5.21 -20.06
C ALA A 281 -2.78 -6.10 -19.93
N SER A 282 -2.86 -7.21 -19.18
CA SER A 282 -1.78 -8.18 -18.90
C SER A 282 -1.80 -9.37 -19.95
#